data_6ae52eb09a43650841d5c1dabd43bcfe
#
_entry.id   6ae52eb09a43650841d5c1dabd43bcfe
#
_cell.length_a   1.000
_cell.length_b   1.000
_cell.length_c   1.000
_cell.angle_alpha   90.00
_cell.angle_beta   90.00
_cell.angle_gamma   90.00
#
_symmetry.space_group_name_H-M   'P 1'
#
loop_
_entity.id
_entity.type
_entity.pdbx_description
1 polymer ?
#
loop_
_entity_poly.entity_id
_entity_poly.type
_entity_poly.pdbx_seq_one_letter_code
_entity_poly.pdbx_strand_id
1 'polypeptide(L)'
;MNNAARNPVVDSKGLQNSSRLENFSIEEWDLDIKVGLTGAFLCTQIFGSIMNKNNGGNIVNISSDLGLIAPKQSLYFEEGKANDEQPVKPISYSIIKSGLIGLTKYTATYWPPRIRCNCLCPGGILNNQSDTFLKKVNSEIPLGRLANVNEYAGALVYLLSSASSYLNGSIISIDGGRTSW
;
A
#
# COMPACT_ATOMS: atom_id res chain seq x y z
N MET A 1 -9.75 -10.23 -1.00
CA MET A 1 -8.72 -9.21 -1.21
C MET A 1 -8.89 -8.11 -0.16
N ASN A 2 -7.85 -7.74 0.56
CA ASN A 2 -7.82 -6.64 1.52
C ASN A 2 -7.24 -5.40 0.85
N ASN A 3 -8.09 -4.42 0.54
CA ASN A 3 -7.72 -3.19 -0.17
C ASN A 3 -8.22 -1.91 0.53
N ALA A 4 -9.06 -2.04 1.56
CA ALA A 4 -9.58 -0.88 2.26
C ALA A 4 -8.43 -0.07 2.90
N ALA A 5 -8.42 1.23 2.68
CA ALA A 5 -7.45 2.16 3.23
C ALA A 5 -8.04 3.56 3.30
N ARG A 6 -7.60 4.33 4.28
CA ARG A 6 -7.65 5.79 4.23
C ARG A 6 -6.36 6.24 3.53
N ASN A 7 -6.48 7.04 2.51
CA ASN A 7 -5.34 7.59 1.79
C ASN A 7 -5.60 9.08 1.59
N PRO A 8 -5.24 9.92 2.56
CA PRO A 8 -5.41 11.36 2.43
C PRO A 8 -4.64 11.84 1.20
N VAL A 9 -5.32 12.62 0.38
CA VAL A 9 -4.72 13.22 -0.82
C VAL A 9 -3.74 14.29 -0.36
N VAL A 10 -2.50 14.19 -0.82
CA VAL A 10 -1.49 15.21 -0.60
C VAL A 10 -1.74 16.32 -1.64
N ASP A 11 -2.67 17.21 -1.33
CA ASP A 11 -2.88 18.41 -2.12
C ASP A 11 -2.81 19.65 -1.20
N SER A 12 -2.77 20.82 -1.83
CA SER A 12 -2.69 22.12 -1.13
C SER A 12 -3.86 22.39 -0.16
N LYS A 13 -4.88 21.53 -0.13
CA LYS A 13 -6.04 21.63 0.75
C LYS A 13 -6.13 20.50 1.80
N GLY A 14 -5.43 19.37 1.62
CA GLY A 14 -5.67 18.14 2.38
C GLY A 14 -4.58 17.71 3.35
N LEU A 15 -3.31 17.96 3.07
CA LEU A 15 -2.20 17.63 3.98
C LEU A 15 -1.48 18.90 4.39
N GLN A 16 -2.02 19.53 5.39
CA GLN A 16 -1.37 20.65 6.08
C GLN A 16 -0.44 20.10 7.19
N ASN A 17 0.00 20.96 8.05
CA ASN A 17 0.84 20.73 9.21
C ASN A 17 0.47 19.47 10.05
N SER A 18 -0.79 19.01 9.98
CA SER A 18 -1.31 17.81 10.66
C SER A 18 -0.75 16.48 10.14
N SER A 19 -0.16 16.42 8.93
CA SER A 19 0.44 15.18 8.41
C SER A 19 1.88 14.97 8.88
N ARG A 20 2.50 16.00 9.41
CA ARG A 20 3.87 15.97 9.90
C ARG A 20 3.98 15.11 11.15
N LEU A 21 5.12 14.44 11.29
CA LEU A 21 5.33 13.48 12.39
C LEU A 21 5.12 14.11 13.76
N GLU A 22 5.64 15.32 13.94
CA GLU A 22 5.54 16.07 15.20
C GLU A 22 4.13 16.54 15.56
N ASN A 23 3.23 16.60 14.57
CA ASN A 23 1.86 17.11 14.72
C ASN A 23 0.80 16.05 14.40
N PHE A 24 1.20 14.81 14.07
CA PHE A 24 0.26 13.76 13.68
C PHE A 24 -0.51 13.28 14.90
N SER A 25 -1.84 13.47 14.92
CA SER A 25 -2.64 13.18 16.10
C SER A 25 -2.85 11.68 16.30
N ILE A 26 -3.02 11.29 17.56
CA ILE A 26 -3.29 9.88 17.91
C ILE A 26 -4.65 9.42 17.36
N GLU A 27 -5.63 10.31 17.28
CA GLU A 27 -6.95 10.01 16.74
C GLU A 27 -6.89 9.66 15.25
N GLU A 28 -6.12 10.43 14.46
CA GLU A 28 -5.89 10.12 13.04
C GLU A 28 -5.07 8.82 12.88
N TRP A 29 -4.06 8.63 13.72
CA TRP A 29 -3.30 7.38 13.77
C TRP A 29 -4.22 6.17 14.01
N ASP A 30 -5.03 6.20 15.07
CA ASP A 30 -5.92 5.11 15.44
C ASP A 30 -6.93 4.81 14.34
N LEU A 31 -7.48 5.85 13.72
CA LEU A 31 -8.45 5.70 12.64
C LEU A 31 -7.82 5.09 11.39
N ASP A 32 -6.61 5.53 11.03
CA ASP A 32 -5.87 4.99 9.89
C ASP A 32 -5.51 3.51 10.11
N ILE A 33 -4.96 3.16 11.27
CA ILE A 33 -4.63 1.78 11.65
C ILE A 33 -5.90 0.92 11.69
N LYS A 34 -6.98 1.43 12.27
CA LYS A 34 -8.26 0.72 12.37
C LYS A 34 -8.81 0.33 11.01
N VAL A 35 -8.75 1.21 10.02
CA VAL A 35 -9.24 0.92 8.67
C VAL A 35 -8.24 0.05 7.90
N GLY A 36 -6.97 0.47 7.84
CA GLY A 36 -6.01 -0.10 6.91
C GLY A 36 -5.37 -1.42 7.38
N LEU A 37 -5.14 -1.58 8.68
CA LEU A 37 -4.47 -2.76 9.22
C LEU A 37 -5.40 -3.64 10.04
N THR A 38 -6.12 -3.08 11.02
CA THR A 38 -7.06 -3.86 11.85
C THR A 38 -8.19 -4.43 10.99
N GLY A 39 -8.72 -3.66 10.03
CA GLY A 39 -9.74 -4.14 9.08
C GLY A 39 -9.24 -5.33 8.25
N ALA A 40 -8.01 -5.27 7.72
CA ALA A 40 -7.41 -6.37 6.98
C ALA A 40 -7.19 -7.61 7.87
N PHE A 41 -6.75 -7.42 9.12
CA PHE A 41 -6.62 -8.49 10.10
C PHE A 41 -7.97 -9.16 10.37
N LEU A 42 -9.02 -8.40 10.67
CA LEU A 42 -10.36 -8.94 10.95
C LEU A 42 -10.94 -9.70 9.74
N CYS A 43 -10.81 -9.16 8.54
CA CYS A 43 -11.21 -9.86 7.32
C CYS A 43 -10.43 -11.16 7.14
N THR A 44 -9.13 -11.15 7.38
CA THR A 44 -8.29 -12.34 7.31
C THR A 44 -8.71 -13.37 8.35
N GLN A 45 -8.95 -12.96 9.60
CA GLN A 45 -9.38 -13.83 10.68
C GLN A 45 -10.73 -14.49 10.38
N ILE A 46 -11.74 -13.70 10.01
CA ILE A 46 -13.10 -14.19 9.82
C ILE A 46 -13.21 -15.01 8.53
N PHE A 47 -12.88 -14.41 7.39
CA PHE A 47 -13.03 -15.08 6.10
C PHE A 47 -11.99 -16.19 5.89
N GLY A 48 -10.77 -16.01 6.38
CA GLY A 48 -9.74 -17.05 6.37
C GLY A 48 -10.17 -18.27 7.17
N SER A 49 -10.75 -18.08 8.35
CA SER A 49 -11.29 -19.18 9.15
C SER A 49 -12.41 -19.94 8.42
N ILE A 50 -13.31 -19.22 7.73
CA ILE A 50 -14.38 -19.83 6.93
C ILE A 50 -13.79 -20.60 5.74
N MET A 51 -12.87 -20.00 5.00
CA MET A 51 -12.18 -20.65 3.87
C MET A 51 -11.45 -21.92 4.32
N ASN A 52 -10.73 -21.85 5.44
CA ASN A 52 -9.99 -23.01 5.96
C ASN A 52 -10.89 -24.20 6.35
N LYS A 53 -12.09 -23.94 6.83
CA LYS A 53 -13.08 -24.98 7.17
C LYS A 53 -13.76 -25.59 5.94
N ASN A 54 -13.76 -24.90 4.81
CA ASN A 54 -14.39 -25.33 3.57
C ASN A 54 -13.33 -25.77 2.54
N ASN A 55 -13.39 -25.25 1.33
CA ASN A 55 -12.53 -25.68 0.22
C ASN A 55 -11.17 -24.99 0.14
N GLY A 56 -10.77 -24.27 1.19
CA GLY A 56 -9.59 -23.43 1.15
C GLY A 56 -9.83 -22.10 0.44
N GLY A 57 -8.76 -21.39 0.14
CA GLY A 57 -8.91 -20.09 -0.49
C GLY A 57 -7.61 -19.37 -0.76
N ASN A 58 -7.76 -18.13 -1.20
CA ASN A 58 -6.67 -17.27 -1.56
C ASN A 58 -6.89 -15.86 -1.02
N ILE A 59 -5.90 -15.33 -0.32
CA ILE A 59 -5.92 -13.98 0.25
C ILE A 59 -4.88 -13.13 -0.47
N VAL A 60 -5.27 -11.95 -0.90
CA VAL A 60 -4.35 -10.94 -1.45
C VAL A 60 -4.47 -9.66 -0.62
N ASN A 61 -3.37 -9.24 -0.04
CA ASN A 61 -3.26 -7.96 0.64
C ASN A 61 -2.67 -6.90 -0.30
N ILE A 62 -3.30 -5.73 -0.37
CA ILE A 62 -2.81 -4.63 -1.21
C ILE A 62 -2.01 -3.66 -0.34
N SER A 63 -0.69 -3.80 -0.43
CA SER A 63 0.26 -2.89 0.20
C SER A 63 0.55 -1.68 -0.71
N SER A 64 1.79 -1.31 -0.86
CA SER A 64 2.32 -0.22 -1.71
C SER A 64 3.83 -0.42 -1.88
N ASP A 65 4.43 0.23 -2.87
CA ASP A 65 5.87 0.49 -2.93
C ASP A 65 6.37 1.14 -1.62
N LEU A 66 5.57 2.04 -1.02
CA LEU A 66 5.86 2.66 0.29
C LEU A 66 5.67 1.73 1.51
N GLY A 67 5.35 0.47 1.30
CA GLY A 67 5.49 -0.59 2.29
C GLY A 67 6.85 -1.29 2.21
N LEU A 68 7.57 -1.12 1.09
CA LEU A 68 8.90 -1.67 0.83
C LEU A 68 10.00 -0.65 1.07
N ILE A 69 9.76 0.61 0.70
CA ILE A 69 10.70 1.73 0.87
C ILE A 69 10.03 2.87 1.63
N ALA A 70 10.84 3.75 2.21
CA ALA A 70 10.33 4.96 2.84
C ALA A 70 9.86 6.00 1.79
N PRO A 71 8.88 6.85 2.11
CA PRO A 71 8.49 7.94 1.24
C PRO A 71 9.62 8.99 1.15
N LYS A 72 9.94 9.41 -0.07
CA LYS A 72 10.84 10.55 -0.31
C LYS A 72 10.03 11.83 -0.11
N GLN A 73 10.17 12.46 1.06
CA GLN A 73 9.34 13.61 1.43
C GLN A 73 9.51 14.83 0.51
N SER A 74 10.70 14.98 -0.13
CA SER A 74 10.94 16.06 -1.10
C SER A 74 10.03 16.03 -2.34
N LEU A 75 9.35 14.91 -2.62
CA LEU A 75 8.34 14.82 -3.68
C LEU A 75 7.15 15.76 -3.42
N TYR A 76 6.84 15.99 -2.14
CA TYR A 76 5.71 16.80 -1.70
C TYR A 76 6.06 18.26 -1.44
N PHE A 77 7.34 18.64 -1.63
CA PHE A 77 7.81 19.99 -1.40
C PHE A 77 7.06 21.01 -2.26
N GLU A 78 6.58 22.08 -1.63
CA GLU A 78 5.90 23.21 -2.25
C GLU A 78 6.73 24.49 -2.08
N GLU A 79 6.99 25.19 -3.19
CA GLU A 79 7.69 26.47 -3.17
C GLU A 79 6.89 27.51 -2.40
N GLY A 80 7.59 28.35 -1.64
CA GLY A 80 7.00 29.45 -0.86
C GLY A 80 6.47 29.05 0.52
N LYS A 81 6.48 27.75 0.88
CA LYS A 81 6.18 27.31 2.25
C LYS A 81 7.45 27.20 3.10
N ALA A 82 7.35 27.54 4.36
CA ALA A 82 8.41 27.30 5.34
C ALA A 82 8.65 25.78 5.54
N ASN A 83 9.84 25.42 6.03
CA ASN A 83 10.20 24.00 6.19
C ASN A 83 9.28 23.23 7.12
N ASP A 84 8.76 23.85 8.16
CA ASP A 84 7.83 23.31 9.14
C ASP A 84 6.37 23.29 8.66
N GLU A 85 6.09 23.92 7.51
CA GLU A 85 4.78 23.92 6.85
C GLU A 85 4.71 22.98 5.63
N GLN A 86 5.84 22.35 5.25
CA GLN A 86 5.90 21.48 4.09
C GLN A 86 4.99 20.25 4.28
N PRO A 87 4.16 19.91 3.28
CA PRO A 87 3.36 18.69 3.33
C PRO A 87 4.27 17.44 3.28
N VAL A 88 3.88 16.41 3.99
CA VAL A 88 4.59 15.12 4.03
C VAL A 88 3.61 13.96 3.90
N LYS A 89 4.08 12.81 3.44
CA LYS A 89 3.29 11.58 3.50
C LYS A 89 3.16 11.15 4.97
N PRO A 90 1.93 10.93 5.48
CA PRO A 90 1.72 10.54 6.88
C PRO A 90 2.45 9.25 7.24
N ILE A 91 2.96 9.18 8.47
CA ILE A 91 3.64 8.00 9.00
C ILE A 91 2.74 6.75 9.00
N SER A 92 1.45 6.91 9.31
CA SER A 92 0.46 5.83 9.36
C SER A 92 0.40 5.05 8.05
N TYR A 93 0.54 5.72 6.90
CA TYR A 93 0.52 5.06 5.60
C TYR A 93 1.65 4.02 5.47
N SER A 94 2.89 4.40 5.76
CA SER A 94 4.04 3.48 5.68
C SER A 94 3.91 2.32 6.66
N ILE A 95 3.47 2.60 7.89
CA ILE A 95 3.27 1.57 8.92
C ILE A 95 2.19 0.56 8.50
N ILE A 96 1.05 1.02 7.99
CA ILE A 96 -0.02 0.15 7.49
C ILE A 96 0.48 -0.72 6.34
N LYS A 97 1.13 -0.10 5.35
CA LYS A 97 1.57 -0.81 4.16
C LYS A 97 2.67 -1.84 4.48
N SER A 98 3.59 -1.53 5.38
CA SER A 98 4.56 -2.51 5.91
C SER A 98 3.88 -3.58 6.78
N GLY A 99 2.91 -3.21 7.59
CA GLY A 99 2.12 -4.13 8.42
C GLY A 99 1.35 -5.17 7.60
N LEU A 100 0.82 -4.80 6.43
CA LEU A 100 0.16 -5.73 5.50
C LEU A 100 1.14 -6.76 4.92
N ILE A 101 2.41 -6.41 4.73
CA ILE A 101 3.47 -7.37 4.35
C ILE A 101 3.69 -8.38 5.49
N GLY A 102 3.77 -7.91 6.74
CA GLY A 102 3.86 -8.78 7.92
C GLY A 102 2.66 -9.71 8.06
N LEU A 103 1.43 -9.17 7.91
CA LEU A 103 0.19 -9.95 7.92
C LEU A 103 0.18 -11.04 6.83
N THR A 104 0.67 -10.73 5.64
CA THR A 104 0.79 -11.68 4.53
C THR A 104 1.70 -12.84 4.90
N LYS A 105 2.92 -12.57 5.38
CA LYS A 105 3.90 -13.59 5.75
C LYS A 105 3.37 -14.49 6.86
N TYR A 106 2.76 -13.90 7.90
CA TYR A 106 2.16 -14.67 8.99
C TYR A 106 1.05 -15.58 8.49
N THR A 107 0.10 -15.04 7.71
CA THR A 107 -1.05 -15.79 7.21
C THR A 107 -0.63 -16.93 6.27
N ALA A 108 0.39 -16.71 5.45
CA ALA A 108 0.91 -17.71 4.51
C ALA A 108 1.47 -18.96 5.21
N THR A 109 1.91 -18.84 6.46
CA THR A 109 2.45 -19.97 7.26
C THR A 109 1.43 -20.54 8.24
N TYR A 110 0.28 -19.87 8.42
CA TYR A 110 -0.69 -20.27 9.44
C TYR A 110 -1.67 -21.35 8.97
N TRP A 111 -2.14 -21.30 7.71
CA TRP A 111 -3.15 -22.23 7.16
C TRP A 111 -2.74 -23.06 5.93
N PRO A 112 -1.45 -23.36 5.68
CA PRO A 112 -1.14 -24.22 4.55
C PRO A 112 -1.64 -25.66 4.77
N PRO A 113 -1.95 -26.45 3.71
CA PRO A 113 -1.93 -26.03 2.30
C PRO A 113 -3.27 -25.38 1.84
N ARG A 114 -4.22 -25.21 2.73
CA ARG A 114 -5.59 -24.81 2.37
C ARG A 114 -5.73 -23.37 1.93
N ILE A 115 -4.92 -22.47 2.49
CA ILE A 115 -4.98 -21.03 2.18
C ILE A 115 -3.61 -20.55 1.73
N ARG A 116 -3.57 -19.85 0.61
CA ARG A 116 -2.44 -19.06 0.17
C ARG A 116 -2.69 -17.59 0.47
N CYS A 117 -1.65 -16.90 0.91
CA CYS A 117 -1.71 -15.47 1.16
C CYS A 117 -0.52 -14.77 0.52
N ASN A 118 -0.78 -13.81 -0.36
CA ASN A 118 0.25 -13.04 -1.05
C ASN A 118 -0.04 -11.53 -0.94
N CYS A 119 0.98 -10.73 -1.19
CA CYS A 119 0.90 -9.28 -1.15
C CYS A 119 1.21 -8.69 -2.51
N LEU A 120 0.40 -7.74 -2.96
CA LEU A 120 0.70 -6.88 -4.10
C LEU A 120 1.12 -5.51 -3.55
N CYS A 121 2.26 -5.01 -4.04
CA CYS A 121 2.81 -3.70 -3.73
C CYS A 121 2.78 -2.81 -5.00
N PRO A 122 1.64 -2.16 -5.28
CA PRO A 122 1.55 -1.24 -6.42
C PRO A 122 2.39 0.01 -6.17
N GLY A 123 2.99 0.54 -7.23
CA GLY A 123 3.47 1.91 -7.30
C GLY A 123 2.34 2.92 -7.46
N GLY A 124 2.68 4.18 -7.70
CA GLY A 124 1.71 5.25 -7.90
C GLY A 124 0.86 5.06 -9.15
N ILE A 125 -0.43 5.37 -9.03
CA ILE A 125 -1.40 5.35 -10.14
C ILE A 125 -1.64 6.79 -10.60
N LEU A 126 -1.67 7.00 -11.91
CA LEU A 126 -2.01 8.29 -12.52
C LEU A 126 -3.49 8.62 -12.22
N ASN A 127 -3.73 9.71 -11.49
CA ASN A 127 -5.06 10.15 -11.07
C ASN A 127 -5.09 11.65 -10.75
N ASN A 128 -5.04 12.49 -11.77
CA ASN A 128 -5.17 13.95 -11.65
C ASN A 128 -4.14 14.64 -10.72
N GLN A 129 -2.96 14.07 -10.52
CA GLN A 129 -1.88 14.73 -9.81
C GLN A 129 -1.39 15.97 -10.58
N SER A 130 -0.84 16.95 -9.86
CA SER A 130 -0.30 18.16 -10.48
C SER A 130 0.94 17.85 -11.35
N ASP A 131 1.14 18.63 -12.41
CA ASP A 131 2.31 18.47 -13.29
C ASP A 131 3.63 18.56 -12.53
N THR A 132 3.70 19.44 -11.53
CA THR A 132 4.87 19.59 -10.66
C THR A 132 5.18 18.32 -9.90
N PHE A 133 4.16 17.67 -9.32
CA PHE A 133 4.33 16.39 -8.65
C PHE A 133 4.69 15.28 -9.63
N LEU A 134 4.01 15.22 -10.80
CA LEU A 134 4.28 14.22 -11.83
C LEU A 134 5.74 14.31 -12.32
N LYS A 135 6.24 15.51 -12.56
CA LYS A 135 7.64 15.71 -12.97
C LYS A 135 8.63 15.16 -11.94
N LYS A 136 8.37 15.40 -10.64
CA LYS A 136 9.22 14.91 -9.56
C LYS A 136 9.12 13.39 -9.40
N VAL A 137 7.90 12.83 -9.33
CA VAL A 137 7.72 11.40 -9.07
C VAL A 137 8.17 10.52 -10.24
N ASN A 138 7.98 10.98 -11.48
CA ASN A 138 8.39 10.24 -12.67
C ASN A 138 9.91 10.08 -12.75
N SER A 139 10.69 11.05 -12.24
CA SER A 139 12.16 10.93 -12.18
C SER A 139 12.66 9.90 -11.17
N GLU A 140 11.80 9.46 -10.24
CA GLU A 140 12.10 8.41 -9.26
C GLU A 140 11.67 7.01 -9.73
N ILE A 141 11.13 6.89 -10.93
CA ILE A 141 10.60 5.64 -11.47
C ILE A 141 11.38 5.29 -12.73
N PRO A 142 12.08 4.14 -12.83
CA PRO A 142 12.80 3.73 -14.03
C PRO A 142 11.97 3.75 -15.32
N LEU A 143 10.68 3.38 -15.27
CA LEU A 143 9.80 3.49 -16.44
C LEU A 143 9.35 4.93 -16.74
N GLY A 144 9.78 5.94 -15.98
CA GLY A 144 9.56 7.35 -16.23
C GLY A 144 8.13 7.85 -16.09
N ARG A 145 7.21 7.06 -15.52
CA ARG A 145 5.80 7.41 -15.39
C ARG A 145 5.11 6.68 -14.25
N LEU A 146 3.99 7.23 -13.80
CA LEU A 146 3.01 6.50 -12.99
C LEU A 146 2.28 5.45 -13.84
N ALA A 147 1.73 4.45 -13.16
CA ALA A 147 0.95 3.41 -13.83
C ALA A 147 -0.47 3.88 -14.19
N ASN A 148 -1.04 3.30 -15.24
CA ASN A 148 -2.47 3.34 -15.49
C ASN A 148 -3.19 2.34 -14.58
N VAL A 149 -4.43 2.61 -14.22
CA VAL A 149 -5.22 1.76 -13.30
C VAL A 149 -5.31 0.30 -13.75
N ASN A 150 -5.38 0.05 -15.05
CA ASN A 150 -5.52 -1.30 -15.61
C ASN A 150 -4.23 -2.14 -15.56
N GLU A 151 -3.07 -1.53 -15.31
CA GLU A 151 -1.78 -2.25 -15.32
C GLU A 151 -1.60 -3.20 -14.13
N TYR A 152 -2.47 -3.11 -13.13
CA TYR A 152 -2.48 -4.02 -11.98
C TYR A 152 -3.42 -5.22 -12.15
N ALA A 153 -4.35 -5.17 -13.11
CA ALA A 153 -5.40 -6.19 -13.27
C ALA A 153 -4.82 -7.58 -13.56
N GLY A 154 -3.81 -7.67 -14.42
CA GLY A 154 -3.14 -8.94 -14.76
C GLY A 154 -2.52 -9.63 -13.54
N ALA A 155 -1.86 -8.86 -12.68
CA ALA A 155 -1.27 -9.40 -11.45
C ALA A 155 -2.34 -9.89 -10.46
N LEU A 156 -3.44 -9.17 -10.32
CA LEU A 156 -4.55 -9.59 -9.46
C LEU A 156 -5.18 -10.88 -9.98
N VAL A 157 -5.43 -10.99 -11.28
CA VAL A 157 -5.94 -12.21 -11.91
C VAL A 157 -4.97 -13.38 -11.68
N TYR A 158 -3.67 -13.17 -11.92
CA TYR A 158 -2.65 -14.18 -11.64
C TYR A 158 -2.67 -14.64 -10.18
N LEU A 159 -2.61 -13.70 -9.23
CA LEU A 159 -2.57 -13.99 -7.80
C LEU A 159 -3.82 -14.71 -7.30
N LEU A 160 -4.99 -14.42 -7.86
CA LEU A 160 -6.27 -14.99 -7.46
C LEU A 160 -6.61 -16.31 -8.19
N SER A 161 -5.87 -16.68 -9.22
CA SER A 161 -6.11 -17.87 -10.02
C SER A 161 -5.24 -19.07 -9.60
N SER A 162 -5.49 -20.22 -10.23
CA SER A 162 -4.69 -21.44 -10.10
C SER A 162 -3.30 -21.32 -10.74
N ALA A 163 -3.08 -20.34 -11.63
CA ALA A 163 -1.77 -20.08 -12.23
C ALA A 163 -0.71 -19.72 -11.17
N SER A 164 -1.12 -19.23 -9.99
CA SER A 164 -0.26 -18.95 -8.85
C SER A 164 -0.33 -20.03 -7.76
N SER A 165 -0.69 -21.27 -8.07
CA SER A 165 -0.93 -22.32 -7.07
C SER A 165 0.27 -22.64 -6.18
N TYR A 166 1.49 -22.41 -6.64
CA TYR A 166 2.72 -22.60 -5.86
C TYR A 166 3.28 -21.31 -5.26
N LEU A 167 2.51 -20.19 -5.36
CA LEU A 167 2.91 -18.90 -4.82
C LEU A 167 2.21 -18.65 -3.47
N ASN A 168 3.00 -18.59 -2.39
CA ASN A 168 2.50 -18.34 -1.05
C ASN A 168 3.51 -17.52 -0.24
N GLY A 169 3.05 -16.48 0.47
CA GLY A 169 3.89 -15.56 1.24
C GLY A 169 4.69 -14.56 0.42
N SER A 170 4.44 -14.49 -0.88
CA SER A 170 5.19 -13.62 -1.79
C SER A 170 4.75 -12.17 -1.71
N ILE A 171 5.73 -11.28 -1.85
CA ILE A 171 5.56 -9.84 -1.90
C ILE A 171 5.93 -9.41 -3.32
N ILE A 172 4.93 -8.99 -4.09
CA ILE A 172 5.09 -8.68 -5.51
C ILE A 172 5.01 -7.18 -5.71
N SER A 173 6.10 -6.56 -6.14
CA SER A 173 6.13 -5.16 -6.54
C SER A 173 5.72 -5.01 -8.00
N ILE A 174 4.84 -4.03 -8.26
CA ILE A 174 4.52 -3.53 -9.60
C ILE A 174 4.55 -2.01 -9.52
N ASP A 175 5.71 -1.44 -9.70
CA ASP A 175 6.01 -0.04 -9.36
C ASP A 175 6.84 0.69 -10.42
N GLY A 176 6.99 0.09 -11.61
CA GLY A 176 7.81 0.64 -12.68
C GLY A 176 9.31 0.63 -12.38
N GLY A 177 9.73 -0.20 -11.41
CA GLY A 177 11.12 -0.33 -10.96
C GLY A 177 11.52 0.63 -9.84
N ARG A 178 10.58 1.38 -9.27
CA ARG A 178 10.87 2.40 -8.23
C ARG A 178 11.58 1.84 -7.01
N THR A 179 11.30 0.60 -6.63
CA THR A 179 11.92 -0.04 -5.46
C THR A 179 13.19 -0.83 -5.79
N SER A 180 13.72 -0.72 -7.00
CA SER A 180 14.90 -1.49 -7.46
C SER A 180 16.22 -0.76 -7.30
N TRP A 181 16.24 0.49 -6.85
CA TRP A 181 17.44 1.33 -6.66
C TRP A 181 17.40 2.16 -5.36
#